data_2f3f810d677dfc4a9cf621d63f4d06ef
#
_entry.id   2f3f810d677dfc4a9cf621d63f4d06ef
#
_cell.length_a   1.000
_cell.length_b   1.000
_cell.length_c   1.000
_cell.angle_alpha   90.00
_cell.angle_beta   90.00
_cell.angle_gamma   90.00
#
_symmetry.space_group_name_H-M   'P 1'
#
loop_
_entity.id
_entity.type
_entity.pdbx_description
1 polymer ?
#
loop_
_entity_poly.entity_id
_entity_poly.type
_entity_poly.pdbx_seq_one_letter_code
_entity_poly.pdbx_strand_id
1 'polypeptide(L)'
;MFPRAAFRVQRPVVGAFVARRSYSSHELDPANKGDYEAYVNQWLKHFSTVEDDFELERGLNHIFAADWVPSVEVISEALKASRRLNTFATAVRILEGLQEKAYKAEQYQAYIRELKPILDEYGIPEKKDLGAFEVVRDRNPLME
;
A
#
# COMPACT_ATOMS: atom_id res chain seq x y z
N MET A 1 6.51 -8.02 -73.85
CA MET A 1 6.65 -9.05 -72.74
C MET A 1 7.62 -8.49 -71.69
N PHE A 2 7.08 -7.82 -70.67
CA PHE A 2 7.89 -7.16 -69.62
C PHE A 2 7.93 -8.00 -68.34
N PRO A 3 9.11 -8.23 -67.78
CA PRO A 3 9.17 -9.02 -66.54
C PRO A 3 8.67 -8.19 -65.34
N ARG A 4 7.71 -8.76 -64.57
CA ARG A 4 7.25 -8.21 -63.31
C ARG A 4 8.36 -8.37 -62.25
N ALA A 5 8.98 -7.26 -61.85
CA ALA A 5 9.84 -7.23 -60.68
C ALA A 5 9.01 -7.38 -59.39
N ALA A 6 9.20 -8.50 -58.68
CA ALA A 6 8.59 -8.72 -57.39
C ALA A 6 9.36 -7.91 -56.31
N PHE A 7 8.75 -6.82 -55.86
CA PHE A 7 9.24 -6.09 -54.69
C PHE A 7 8.97 -6.92 -53.42
N ARG A 8 10.03 -7.52 -52.89
CA ARG A 8 10.00 -8.20 -51.60
C ARG A 8 10.11 -7.17 -50.48
N VAL A 9 8.97 -6.77 -49.91
CA VAL A 9 8.93 -5.90 -48.73
C VAL A 9 9.47 -6.70 -47.54
N GLN A 10 10.69 -6.40 -47.14
CA GLN A 10 11.23 -6.89 -45.86
C GLN A 10 10.56 -6.10 -44.75
N ARG A 11 9.74 -6.78 -43.94
CA ARG A 11 9.20 -6.23 -42.70
C ARG A 11 10.34 -6.19 -41.65
N PRO A 12 10.63 -5.02 -41.04
CA PRO A 12 11.56 -4.98 -39.94
C PRO A 12 10.95 -5.77 -38.78
N VAL A 13 11.66 -6.81 -38.31
CA VAL A 13 11.35 -7.48 -37.08
C VAL A 13 11.69 -6.51 -35.95
N VAL A 14 10.71 -5.75 -35.51
CA VAL A 14 10.83 -4.96 -34.28
C VAL A 14 10.86 -5.98 -33.15
N GLY A 15 12.05 -6.36 -32.73
CA GLY A 15 12.26 -7.14 -31.53
C GLY A 15 11.73 -6.35 -30.35
N ALA A 16 10.54 -6.71 -29.87
CA ALA A 16 10.04 -6.21 -28.61
C ALA A 16 11.04 -6.65 -27.52
N PHE A 17 11.87 -5.72 -27.10
CA PHE A 17 12.70 -5.88 -25.93
C PHE A 17 11.74 -5.90 -24.72
N VAL A 18 11.22 -7.08 -24.41
CA VAL A 18 10.56 -7.30 -23.12
C VAL A 18 11.68 -7.20 -22.09
N ALA A 19 11.84 -6.02 -21.52
CA ALA A 19 12.64 -5.84 -20.32
C ALA A 19 12.04 -6.78 -19.26
N ARG A 20 12.61 -7.98 -19.12
CA ARG A 20 12.38 -8.81 -17.96
C ARG A 20 12.87 -7.98 -16.79
N ARG A 21 11.93 -7.35 -16.06
CA ARG A 21 12.20 -6.94 -14.68
C ARG A 21 12.60 -8.23 -13.98
N SER A 22 13.91 -8.41 -13.81
CA SER A 22 14.40 -9.37 -12.83
C SER A 22 13.89 -8.85 -11.49
N TYR A 23 12.86 -9.48 -10.97
CA TYR A 23 12.61 -9.45 -9.54
C TYR A 23 13.88 -10.05 -8.95
N SER A 24 14.78 -9.20 -8.51
CA SER A 24 15.81 -9.59 -7.59
C SER A 24 15.08 -10.06 -6.36
N SER A 25 14.94 -11.36 -6.22
CA SER A 25 14.51 -12.00 -4.98
C SER A 25 15.69 -11.93 -3.99
N HIS A 26 16.15 -10.72 -3.69
CA HIS A 26 16.88 -10.49 -2.48
C HIS A 26 15.78 -10.55 -1.40
N GLU A 27 15.60 -11.72 -0.84
CA GLU A 27 14.75 -11.93 0.31
C GLU A 27 15.33 -11.03 1.40
N LEU A 28 14.64 -9.92 1.71
CA LEU A 28 15.06 -8.97 2.71
C LEU A 28 15.08 -9.69 4.06
N ASP A 29 16.25 -9.81 4.67
CA ASP A 29 16.41 -10.49 5.95
C ASP A 29 15.96 -9.55 7.09
N PRO A 30 14.87 -9.88 7.83
CA PRO A 30 14.38 -9.04 8.93
C PRO A 30 15.40 -8.89 10.07
N ALA A 31 16.41 -9.76 10.15
CA ALA A 31 17.48 -9.64 11.12
C ALA A 31 18.56 -8.62 10.70
N ASN A 32 18.60 -8.25 9.42
CA ASN A 32 19.55 -7.29 8.89
C ASN A 32 19.01 -5.85 8.99
N LYS A 33 19.65 -5.05 9.85
CA LYS A 33 19.26 -3.64 10.04
C LYS A 33 19.30 -2.82 8.74
N GLY A 34 20.28 -3.08 7.85
CA GLY A 34 20.40 -2.38 6.57
C GLY A 34 19.22 -2.65 5.64
N ASP A 35 18.70 -3.87 5.65
CA ASP A 35 17.54 -4.26 4.83
C ASP A 35 16.26 -3.60 5.36
N TYR A 36 16.13 -3.47 6.69
CA TYR A 36 15.01 -2.75 7.28
C TYR A 36 15.04 -1.26 6.96
N GLU A 37 16.20 -0.61 7.03
CA GLU A 37 16.35 0.80 6.66
C GLU A 37 16.04 1.03 5.16
N ALA A 38 16.47 0.12 4.29
CA ALA A 38 16.14 0.16 2.86
C ALA A 38 14.63 0.01 2.62
N TYR A 39 13.97 -0.90 3.34
CA TYR A 39 12.53 -1.10 3.33
C TYR A 39 11.78 0.18 3.76
N VAL A 40 12.16 0.78 4.89
CA VAL A 40 11.57 2.02 5.38
C VAL A 40 11.70 3.15 4.36
N ASN A 41 12.91 3.37 3.83
CA ASN A 41 13.16 4.42 2.85
C ASN A 41 12.36 4.22 1.54
N GLN A 42 12.21 2.98 1.09
CA GLN A 42 11.40 2.65 -0.08
C GLN A 42 9.94 3.06 0.12
N TRP A 43 9.36 2.74 1.28
CA TRP A 43 7.96 3.03 1.57
C TRP A 43 7.71 4.50 1.87
N LEU A 44 8.64 5.18 2.54
CA LEU A 44 8.58 6.63 2.71
C LEU A 44 8.53 7.34 1.35
N LYS A 45 9.42 6.96 0.43
CA LYS A 45 9.41 7.51 -0.92
C LYS A 45 8.11 7.19 -1.66
N HIS A 46 7.62 5.97 -1.57
CA HIS A 46 6.38 5.56 -2.23
C HIS A 46 5.20 6.42 -1.76
N PHE A 47 4.92 6.48 -0.44
CA PHE A 47 3.78 7.23 0.08
C PHE A 47 3.89 8.75 -0.07
N SER A 48 5.11 9.29 -0.13
CA SER A 48 5.29 10.72 -0.40
C SER A 48 4.91 11.12 -1.84
N THR A 49 5.06 10.20 -2.79
CA THR A 49 4.84 10.44 -4.23
C THR A 49 3.52 9.92 -4.78
N VAL A 50 2.75 9.16 -3.99
CA VAL A 50 1.45 8.62 -4.42
C VAL A 50 0.48 9.73 -4.78
N GLU A 51 -0.12 9.64 -5.98
CA GLU A 51 -1.11 10.59 -6.51
C GLU A 51 -2.49 9.96 -6.70
N ASP A 52 -2.60 8.62 -6.58
CA ASP A 52 -3.81 7.85 -6.82
C ASP A 52 -4.11 6.93 -5.61
N ASP A 53 -5.41 6.76 -5.29
CA ASP A 53 -5.86 5.91 -4.19
C ASP A 53 -5.56 4.43 -4.44
N PHE A 54 -5.59 3.98 -5.70
CA PHE A 54 -5.21 2.61 -6.08
C PHE A 54 -3.74 2.32 -5.72
N GLU A 55 -2.84 3.24 -6.02
CA GLU A 55 -1.42 3.11 -5.67
C GLU A 55 -1.20 3.16 -4.15
N LEU A 56 -1.99 3.98 -3.45
CA LEU A 56 -1.98 4.01 -1.99
C LEU A 56 -2.39 2.65 -1.42
N GLU A 57 -3.53 2.11 -1.84
CA GLU A 57 -4.03 0.82 -1.37
C GLU A 57 -3.09 -0.33 -1.74
N ARG A 58 -2.52 -0.30 -2.93
CA ARG A 58 -1.51 -1.27 -3.36
C ARG A 58 -0.29 -1.26 -2.45
N GLY A 59 0.23 -0.07 -2.13
CA GLY A 59 1.34 0.11 -1.20
C GLY A 59 1.00 -0.41 0.20
N LEU A 60 -0.18 -0.07 0.71
CA LEU A 60 -0.66 -0.55 2.01
C LEU A 60 -0.79 -2.07 2.06
N ASN A 61 -1.33 -2.70 1.02
CA ASN A 61 -1.41 -4.15 0.93
C ASN A 61 -0.01 -4.79 1.01
N HIS A 62 0.98 -4.21 0.36
CA HIS A 62 2.36 -4.72 0.42
C HIS A 62 2.96 -4.58 1.81
N ILE A 63 2.84 -3.43 2.49
CA ILE A 63 3.43 -3.25 3.83
C ILE A 63 2.74 -4.09 4.90
N PHE A 64 1.43 -4.31 4.76
CA PHE A 64 0.70 -5.15 5.71
C PHE A 64 0.84 -6.65 5.41
N ALA A 65 1.16 -7.05 4.18
CA ALA A 65 1.49 -8.42 3.82
C ALA A 65 2.90 -8.84 4.24
N ALA A 66 3.83 -7.88 4.35
CA ALA A 66 5.20 -8.16 4.79
C ALA A 66 5.24 -8.59 6.27
N ASP A 67 6.24 -9.37 6.67
CA ASP A 67 6.39 -9.84 8.06
C ASP A 67 6.83 -8.73 9.02
N TRP A 68 7.29 -7.60 8.50
CA TRP A 68 7.74 -6.48 9.31
C TRP A 68 6.59 -5.57 9.74
N VAL A 69 6.68 -5.06 10.97
CA VAL A 69 5.82 -3.98 11.42
C VAL A 69 6.33 -2.68 10.80
N PRO A 70 5.50 -1.92 10.09
CA PRO A 70 5.93 -0.65 9.50
C PRO A 70 6.31 0.36 10.59
N SER A 71 7.33 1.20 10.32
CA SER A 71 7.74 2.24 11.27
C SER A 71 6.67 3.34 11.39
N VAL A 72 6.73 4.09 12.50
CA VAL A 72 5.84 5.25 12.73
C VAL A 72 5.92 6.26 11.57
N GLU A 73 7.11 6.47 11.03
CA GLU A 73 7.35 7.39 9.92
C GLU A 73 6.62 6.94 8.65
N VAL A 74 6.67 5.63 8.32
CA VAL A 74 5.96 5.07 7.16
C VAL A 74 4.44 5.21 7.32
N ILE A 75 3.92 4.90 8.50
CA ILE A 75 2.48 5.06 8.80
C ILE A 75 2.08 6.54 8.73
N SER A 76 2.91 7.43 9.26
CA SER A 76 2.71 8.88 9.18
C SER A 76 2.59 9.38 7.73
N GLU A 77 3.50 8.95 6.84
CA GLU A 77 3.43 9.31 5.42
C GLU A 77 2.21 8.70 4.72
N ALA A 78 1.82 7.46 5.06
CA ALA A 78 0.61 6.84 4.54
C ALA A 78 -0.66 7.60 4.97
N LEU A 79 -0.74 8.07 6.22
CA LEU A 79 -1.85 8.91 6.71
C LEU A 79 -1.90 10.27 6.00
N LYS A 80 -0.74 10.92 5.77
CA LYS A 80 -0.64 12.15 4.98
C LYS A 80 -1.09 11.94 3.54
N ALA A 81 -0.69 10.81 2.91
CA ALA A 81 -1.16 10.43 1.58
C ALA A 81 -2.68 10.23 1.55
N SER A 82 -3.25 9.53 2.53
CA SER A 82 -4.70 9.34 2.66
C SER A 82 -5.43 10.67 2.80
N ARG A 83 -4.87 11.63 3.52
CA ARG A 83 -5.44 12.98 3.65
C ARG A 83 -5.37 13.75 2.33
N ARG A 84 -4.23 13.67 1.63
CA ARG A 84 -4.04 14.31 0.33
C ARG A 84 -5.03 13.80 -0.72
N LEU A 85 -5.29 12.49 -0.72
CA LEU A 85 -6.21 11.81 -1.63
C LEU A 85 -7.68 11.86 -1.15
N ASN A 86 -7.93 12.42 0.05
CA ASN A 86 -9.26 12.49 0.67
C ASN A 86 -9.92 11.11 0.89
N THR A 87 -9.13 10.10 1.23
CA THR A 87 -9.56 8.72 1.50
C THR A 87 -9.66 8.45 3.01
N PHE A 88 -10.67 9.03 3.67
CA PHE A 88 -10.85 8.91 5.13
C PHE A 88 -10.96 7.47 5.61
N ALA A 89 -11.74 6.64 4.91
CA ALA A 89 -11.93 5.24 5.27
C ALA A 89 -10.61 4.46 5.24
N THR A 90 -9.74 4.75 4.27
CA THR A 90 -8.40 4.14 4.15
C THR A 90 -7.53 4.56 5.34
N ALA A 91 -7.58 5.82 5.76
CA ALA A 91 -6.85 6.29 6.94
C ALA A 91 -7.26 5.52 8.22
N VAL A 92 -8.55 5.29 8.45
CA VAL A 92 -9.04 4.49 9.60
C VAL A 92 -8.59 3.03 9.48
N ARG A 93 -8.61 2.46 8.28
CA ARG A 93 -8.13 1.08 8.02
C ARG A 93 -6.64 0.91 8.25
N ILE A 94 -5.82 1.94 8.01
CA ILE A 94 -4.38 1.92 8.33
C ILE A 94 -4.19 1.70 9.83
N LEU A 95 -4.94 2.42 10.67
CA LEU A 95 -4.86 2.25 12.13
C LEU A 95 -5.35 0.87 12.57
N GLU A 96 -6.43 0.37 11.98
CA GLU A 96 -6.94 -0.98 12.25
C GLU A 96 -5.92 -2.05 11.84
N GLY A 97 -5.35 -1.96 10.64
CA GLY A 97 -4.31 -2.88 10.18
C GLY A 97 -3.05 -2.83 11.05
N LEU A 98 -2.68 -1.65 11.54
CA LEU A 98 -1.56 -1.50 12.49
C LEU A 98 -1.88 -2.18 13.83
N GLN A 99 -3.11 -2.08 14.32
CA GLN A 99 -3.55 -2.76 15.53
C GLN A 99 -3.45 -4.27 15.41
N GLU A 100 -3.89 -4.83 14.28
CA GLU A 100 -3.79 -6.28 14.01
C GLU A 100 -2.34 -6.75 13.85
N LYS A 101 -1.47 -5.88 13.32
CA LYS A 101 -0.06 -6.19 13.10
C LYS A 101 0.78 -6.06 14.37
N ALA A 102 0.38 -5.21 15.30
CA ALA A 102 1.08 -5.02 16.56
C ALA A 102 0.94 -6.27 17.44
N TYR A 103 2.08 -6.86 17.80
CA TYR A 103 2.09 -8.10 18.61
C TYR A 103 1.50 -7.94 20.02
N LYS A 104 1.60 -6.72 20.58
CA LYS A 104 1.08 -6.39 21.91
C LYS A 104 0.28 -5.09 21.86
N ALA A 105 -0.80 -5.03 22.66
CA ALA A 105 -1.59 -3.80 22.80
C ALA A 105 -0.76 -2.58 23.23
N GLU A 106 0.27 -2.79 24.05
CA GLU A 106 1.19 -1.73 24.50
C GLU A 106 1.98 -1.11 23.35
N GLN A 107 2.38 -1.94 22.36
CA GLN A 107 3.07 -1.46 21.16
C GLN A 107 2.14 -0.58 20.32
N TYR A 108 0.91 -1.03 20.10
CA TYR A 108 -0.10 -0.23 19.42
C TYR A 108 -0.33 1.12 20.09
N GLN A 109 -0.44 1.13 21.43
CA GLN A 109 -0.61 2.38 22.20
C GLN A 109 0.61 3.31 22.10
N ALA A 110 1.82 2.76 21.93
CA ALA A 110 3.00 3.56 21.66
C ALA A 110 2.92 4.23 20.28
N TYR A 111 2.53 3.49 19.26
CA TYR A 111 2.29 4.05 17.91
C TYR A 111 1.25 5.17 17.93
N ILE A 112 0.11 4.95 18.58
CA ILE A 112 -0.95 5.98 18.67
C ILE A 112 -0.45 7.23 19.38
N ARG A 113 0.36 7.12 20.43
CA ARG A 113 0.94 8.28 21.12
C ARG A 113 1.84 9.10 20.21
N GLU A 114 2.67 8.45 19.40
CA GLU A 114 3.57 9.13 18.48
C GLU A 114 2.83 9.71 17.28
N LEU A 115 1.80 9.04 16.78
CA LEU A 115 0.95 9.50 15.67
C LEU A 115 -0.08 10.56 16.09
N LYS A 116 -0.33 10.73 17.39
CA LYS A 116 -1.38 11.61 17.92
C LYS A 116 -1.39 13.02 17.30
N PRO A 117 -0.27 13.73 17.14
CA PRO A 117 -0.28 15.04 16.54
C PRO A 117 -0.89 15.08 15.14
N ILE A 118 -0.60 14.05 14.32
CA ILE A 118 -1.10 13.92 12.95
C ILE A 118 -2.58 13.51 12.96
N LEU A 119 -2.97 12.61 13.87
CA LEU A 119 -4.35 12.16 14.00
C LEU A 119 -5.26 13.30 14.42
N ASP A 120 -4.81 14.14 15.38
CA ASP A 120 -5.55 15.32 15.84
C ASP A 120 -5.64 16.41 14.76
N GLU A 121 -4.56 16.65 14.01
CA GLU A 121 -4.52 17.60 12.90
C GLU A 121 -5.48 17.23 11.77
N TYR A 122 -5.54 15.94 11.42
CA TYR A 122 -6.36 15.47 10.30
C TYR A 122 -7.76 15.00 10.73
N GLY A 123 -8.04 14.97 12.04
CA GLY A 123 -9.31 14.51 12.56
C GLY A 123 -9.59 13.04 12.28
N ILE A 124 -8.55 12.19 12.35
CA ILE A 124 -8.66 10.75 12.10
C ILE A 124 -8.91 10.03 13.43
N PRO A 125 -10.14 9.51 13.67
CA PRO A 125 -10.45 8.73 14.86
C PRO A 125 -9.99 7.28 14.72
N GLU A 126 -9.84 6.59 15.84
CA GLU A 126 -9.75 5.14 15.84
C GLU A 126 -11.13 4.52 15.51
N LYS A 127 -11.14 3.30 14.96
CA LYS A 127 -12.38 2.60 14.61
C LYS A 127 -13.37 2.52 15.78
N LYS A 128 -12.89 2.30 17.00
CA LYS A 128 -13.71 2.23 18.22
C LYS A 128 -14.47 3.52 18.51
N ASP A 129 -13.95 4.67 18.08
CA ASP A 129 -14.52 5.99 18.33
C ASP A 129 -15.62 6.35 17.32
N LEU A 130 -15.70 5.61 16.20
CA LEU A 130 -16.74 5.77 15.18
C LEU A 130 -18.08 5.15 15.55
N GLY A 131 -18.16 4.37 16.62
CA GLY A 131 -19.37 3.71 17.12
C GLY A 131 -19.35 2.19 16.96
N ALA A 132 -20.44 1.54 17.37
CA ALA A 132 -20.59 0.10 17.24
C ALA A 132 -20.96 -0.28 15.80
N PHE A 133 -20.10 -1.03 15.14
CA PHE A 133 -20.39 -1.59 13.82
C PHE A 133 -21.03 -2.98 14.00
N GLU A 134 -22.36 -3.03 14.09
CA GLU A 134 -23.07 -4.29 13.96
C GLU A 134 -23.26 -4.59 12.48
N VAL A 135 -22.82 -5.77 12.07
CA VAL A 135 -23.16 -6.29 10.74
C VAL A 135 -24.61 -6.73 10.80
N VAL A 136 -25.52 -5.84 10.44
CA VAL A 136 -26.91 -6.21 10.19
C VAL A 136 -26.92 -7.04 8.92
N ARG A 137 -27.02 -8.36 9.07
CA ARG A 137 -27.35 -9.24 7.94
C ARG A 137 -28.81 -9.05 7.67
N ASP A 138 -29.16 -8.27 6.67
CA ASP A 138 -30.52 -8.23 6.18
C ASP A 138 -30.92 -9.66 5.81
N ARG A 139 -31.95 -10.17 6.49
CA ARG A 139 -32.56 -11.43 6.09
C ARG A 139 -33.07 -11.22 4.68
N ASN A 140 -32.57 -12.02 3.77
CA ASN A 140 -33.04 -11.99 2.40
C ASN A 140 -34.54 -12.33 2.43
N PRO A 141 -35.46 -11.37 2.11
CA PRO A 141 -36.89 -11.59 2.18
C PRO A 141 -37.40 -12.65 1.20
N LEU A 142 -36.52 -13.19 0.35
CA LEU A 142 -36.83 -14.26 -0.60
C LEU A 142 -36.63 -15.67 -0.03
N MET A 143 -36.30 -15.81 1.26
CA MET A 143 -36.11 -17.11 1.94
C MET A 143 -37.18 -17.37 3.02
N GLU A 144 -38.34 -16.68 2.97
CA GLU A 144 -39.55 -17.04 3.74
C GLU A 144 -40.52 -17.86 2.89
#